data_9ce6491891139fc3980b7f4bd97cdcc5
#
_entry.id   9ce6491891139fc3980b7f4bd97cdcc5
#
_cell.length_a   1.000
_cell.length_b   1.000
_cell.length_c   1.000
_cell.angle_alpha   90.00
_cell.angle_beta   90.00
_cell.angle_gamma   90.00
#
_symmetry.space_group_name_H-M   'P 1'
#
loop_
_entity.id
_entity.type
_entity.pdbx_description
1 polymer ?
#
loop_
_entity_poly.entity_id
_entity_poly.type
_entity_poly.pdbx_seq_one_letter_code
_entity_poly.pdbx_strand_id
1 'polypeptide(L)'
;MSRRSLPALLLAACGFLALMTAPAYAQNDPNPGNLTMIGNVDFTNVYMFRGIRQDDTRVMVQPSAELDIALQSASSGLKATSLNLGSWNSLHTGNAGLRSSSSGLGCACDKLWYESDFYATLAFGFTPGVLGITYTAYTSPNAGFNNVKEVMFKFGADDSMALGKAALHPWVIAAFEFDAGNGHQADGGSKAGKYLELGVSPGYSGSKASLAVPAKVGLSIGDYYELNEGTPARPDFVDHKFGYFSLAGIATVPIRATSPYGAWNFHAGVEYQRLGDTTKAFNVDEDGVPKANKVIVSAGIGFTY
;
A
#
# COMPACT_ATOMS: atom_id res chain seq x y z
N MET A 1 9.80 33.57 -22.31
CA MET A 1 9.04 33.37 -21.08
C MET A 1 9.20 31.91 -20.69
N SER A 2 10.09 31.66 -19.76
CA SER A 2 10.41 30.30 -19.29
C SER A 2 9.27 29.81 -18.39
N ARG A 3 8.50 28.82 -18.83
CA ARG A 3 7.56 28.10 -17.99
C ARG A 3 8.38 27.19 -17.08
N ARG A 4 8.47 27.55 -15.81
CA ARG A 4 9.00 26.65 -14.77
C ARG A 4 7.99 25.50 -14.61
N SER A 5 8.40 24.31 -15.02
CA SER A 5 7.69 23.07 -14.70
C SER A 5 7.66 22.92 -13.17
N LEU A 6 6.46 22.92 -12.58
CA LEU A 6 6.27 22.49 -11.21
C LEU A 6 6.63 21.00 -11.12
N PRO A 7 7.35 20.57 -10.09
CA PRO A 7 7.55 19.14 -9.86
C PRO A 7 6.19 18.51 -9.60
N ALA A 8 5.81 17.56 -10.44
CA ALA A 8 4.68 16.68 -10.19
C ALA A 8 4.99 15.86 -8.92
N LEU A 9 4.36 16.23 -7.81
CA LEU A 9 4.35 15.43 -6.60
C LEU A 9 3.39 14.26 -6.86
N LEU A 10 3.92 13.17 -7.41
CA LEU A 10 3.20 11.92 -7.57
C LEU A 10 3.03 11.27 -6.20
N LEU A 11 1.87 11.48 -5.57
CA LEU A 11 1.40 10.69 -4.45
C LEU A 11 0.59 9.53 -5.02
N ALA A 12 1.25 8.38 -5.18
CA ALA A 12 0.50 7.12 -5.31
C ALA A 12 -0.20 6.85 -3.97
N ALA A 13 -1.51 7.12 -3.92
CA ALA A 13 -2.34 6.87 -2.76
C ALA A 13 -2.92 5.47 -2.86
N CYS A 14 -2.13 4.45 -2.57
CA CYS A 14 -2.65 3.11 -2.34
C CYS A 14 -1.99 2.43 -1.17
N GLY A 15 -2.81 1.99 -0.28
CA GLY A 15 -2.39 1.23 0.87
C GLY A 15 -2.06 -0.20 0.52
N PHE A 16 -0.94 -0.43 -0.12
CA PHE A 16 -0.28 -1.73 -0.12
C PHE A 16 1.16 -1.52 -0.50
N LEU A 17 2.06 -1.90 0.38
CA LEU A 17 3.44 -1.49 0.33
C LEU A 17 3.52 -0.21 -0.49
N ALA A 18 3.16 0.91 0.12
CA ALA A 18 3.49 2.16 -0.50
C ALA A 18 5.01 2.19 -0.51
N LEU A 19 5.58 1.52 -1.51
CA LEU A 19 6.84 1.88 -2.06
C LEU A 19 6.63 3.35 -2.41
N MET A 20 6.81 4.23 -1.40
CA MET A 20 6.96 5.63 -1.69
C MET A 20 8.13 5.66 -2.64
N THR A 21 7.84 5.66 -3.94
CA THR A 21 8.85 5.99 -4.90
C THR A 21 9.40 7.32 -4.44
N ALA A 22 10.64 7.30 -3.97
CA ALA A 22 11.37 8.54 -3.79
C ALA A 22 11.13 9.33 -5.07
N PRO A 23 10.85 10.64 -5.01
CA PRO A 23 10.49 11.42 -6.19
C PRO A 23 11.51 11.11 -7.28
N ALA A 24 11.06 10.48 -8.35
CA ALA A 24 11.90 10.19 -9.51
C ALA A 24 12.29 11.56 -10.08
N TYR A 25 13.54 11.97 -9.84
CA TYR A 25 14.01 13.23 -10.36
C TYR A 25 13.97 13.19 -11.88
N ALA A 26 13.15 14.10 -12.41
CA ALA A 26 13.23 14.68 -13.74
C ALA A 26 13.59 13.67 -14.87
N GLN A 27 12.81 12.62 -14.98
CA GLN A 27 12.58 12.08 -16.29
C GLN A 27 11.64 13.05 -16.99
N ASN A 28 11.96 13.46 -18.20
CA ASN A 28 11.05 14.32 -18.98
C ASN A 28 9.69 13.62 -18.99
N ASP A 29 8.66 14.33 -18.54
CA ASP A 29 7.29 13.85 -18.59
C ASP A 29 6.98 13.41 -20.03
N PRO A 30 6.79 12.11 -20.30
CA PRO A 30 6.56 11.63 -21.65
C PRO A 30 5.17 12.04 -22.16
N ASN A 31 4.28 12.47 -21.26
CA ASN A 31 2.93 12.89 -21.56
C ASN A 31 2.61 14.21 -20.86
N PRO A 32 2.85 15.37 -21.52
CA PRO A 32 2.62 16.69 -20.92
C PRO A 32 1.13 17.08 -20.80
N GLY A 33 0.23 16.14 -20.99
CA GLY A 33 -1.22 16.34 -20.88
C GLY A 33 -1.71 16.34 -19.42
N ASN A 34 -3.03 16.20 -19.27
CA ASN A 34 -3.68 16.13 -17.96
C ASN A 34 -3.90 14.68 -17.49
N LEU A 35 -3.43 13.70 -18.25
CA LEU A 35 -3.57 12.28 -17.95
C LEU A 35 -2.18 11.67 -17.78
N THR A 36 -1.97 10.97 -16.69
CA THR A 36 -0.76 10.19 -16.44
C THR A 36 -1.15 8.76 -16.14
N MET A 37 -0.53 7.80 -16.83
CA MET A 37 -0.71 6.37 -16.54
C MET A 37 0.48 5.89 -15.72
N ILE A 38 0.19 5.19 -14.63
CA ILE A 38 1.20 4.58 -13.76
C ILE A 38 0.91 3.08 -13.69
N GLY A 39 1.93 2.26 -13.77
CA GLY A 39 1.79 0.82 -13.61
C GLY A 39 3.00 0.21 -12.93
N ASN A 40 2.76 -0.88 -12.20
CA ASN A 40 3.80 -1.66 -11.55
C ASN A 40 3.48 -3.15 -11.66
N VAL A 41 4.54 -3.96 -11.66
CA VAL A 41 4.45 -5.40 -11.42
C VAL A 41 5.50 -5.75 -10.39
N ASP A 42 5.04 -6.12 -9.19
CA ASP A 42 5.87 -6.46 -8.06
C ASP A 42 5.86 -7.96 -7.80
N PHE A 43 6.99 -8.49 -7.36
CA PHE A 43 7.15 -9.87 -6.88
C PHE A 43 7.56 -9.80 -5.42
N THR A 44 6.85 -10.53 -4.55
CA THR A 44 7.15 -10.57 -3.12
C THR A 44 7.08 -11.99 -2.58
N ASN A 45 7.87 -12.28 -1.54
CA ASN A 45 7.87 -13.57 -0.87
C ASN A 45 6.82 -13.66 0.24
N VAL A 46 6.29 -12.52 0.69
CA VAL A 46 5.29 -12.43 1.76
C VAL A 46 4.32 -11.31 1.41
N TYR A 47 3.03 -11.54 1.60
CA TYR A 47 2.02 -10.51 1.53
C TYR A 47 1.47 -10.24 2.94
N MET A 48 1.72 -9.02 3.43
CA MET A 48 1.23 -8.52 4.71
C MET A 48 0.33 -7.31 4.44
N PHE A 49 -0.93 -7.39 4.82
CA PHE A 49 -1.83 -6.24 4.79
C PHE A 49 -1.86 -5.57 6.17
N ARG A 50 -1.27 -4.39 6.30
CA ARG A 50 -1.21 -3.64 7.57
C ARG A 50 -0.78 -4.52 8.77
N GLY A 51 0.24 -5.35 8.59
CA GLY A 51 0.72 -6.28 9.61
C GLY A 51 -0.06 -7.60 9.71
N ILE A 52 -1.17 -7.75 9.00
CA ILE A 52 -1.96 -9.00 8.93
C ILE A 52 -1.43 -9.84 7.77
N ARG A 53 -0.94 -11.04 8.08
CA ARG A 53 -0.42 -11.96 7.07
C ARG A 53 -1.55 -12.49 6.18
N GLN A 54 -1.40 -12.31 4.88
CA GLN A 54 -2.29 -12.87 3.87
C GLN A 54 -1.72 -14.17 3.30
N ASP A 55 -0.45 -14.17 2.88
CA ASP A 55 0.27 -15.36 2.40
C ASP A 55 1.79 -15.18 2.56
N ASP A 56 2.50 -16.27 2.83
CA ASP A 56 3.97 -16.34 2.89
C ASP A 56 4.50 -17.68 2.37
N THR A 57 3.69 -18.42 1.65
CA THR A 57 4.01 -19.79 1.26
C THR A 57 4.79 -19.88 -0.06
N ARG A 58 4.67 -18.90 -0.95
CA ARG A 58 5.41 -18.80 -2.21
C ARG A 58 5.45 -17.36 -2.69
N VAL A 59 6.07 -17.14 -3.84
CA VAL A 59 6.11 -15.83 -4.48
C VAL A 59 4.72 -15.39 -4.93
N MET A 60 4.34 -14.17 -4.60
CA MET A 60 3.16 -13.49 -5.10
C MET A 60 3.57 -12.51 -6.20
N VAL A 61 2.69 -12.33 -7.20
CA VAL A 61 2.83 -11.33 -8.27
C VAL A 61 1.74 -10.29 -8.10
N GLN A 62 2.14 -9.03 -8.00
CA GLN A 62 1.25 -7.92 -7.62
C GLN A 62 1.25 -6.85 -8.71
N PRO A 63 0.44 -7.01 -9.79
CA PRO A 63 0.28 -5.98 -10.80
C PRO A 63 -0.65 -4.87 -10.33
N SER A 64 -0.31 -3.62 -10.65
CA SER A 64 -1.16 -2.45 -10.42
C SER A 64 -1.16 -1.52 -11.62
N ALA A 65 -2.26 -0.78 -11.78
CA ALA A 65 -2.39 0.27 -12.76
C ALA A 65 -3.23 1.42 -12.18
N GLU A 66 -2.82 2.65 -12.47
CA GLU A 66 -3.49 3.87 -12.05
C GLU A 66 -3.53 4.87 -13.21
N LEU A 67 -4.65 5.57 -13.33
CA LEU A 67 -4.84 6.71 -14.19
C LEU A 67 -4.97 7.95 -13.30
N ASP A 68 -4.01 8.85 -13.40
CA ASP A 68 -4.04 10.14 -12.72
C ASP A 68 -4.56 11.22 -13.67
N ILE A 69 -5.62 11.93 -13.27
CA ILE A 69 -6.31 12.95 -14.04
C ILE A 69 -6.10 14.29 -13.33
N ALA A 70 -5.24 15.14 -13.86
CA ALA A 70 -5.05 16.48 -13.33
C ALA A 70 -6.30 17.35 -13.63
N LEU A 71 -7.02 17.76 -12.57
CA LEU A 71 -8.25 18.54 -12.69
C LEU A 71 -7.98 20.04 -12.62
N GLN A 72 -7.02 20.46 -11.78
CA GLN A 72 -6.69 21.86 -11.55
C GLN A 72 -5.23 22.03 -11.19
N SER A 73 -4.63 23.13 -11.63
CA SER A 73 -3.34 23.63 -11.15
C SER A 73 -3.39 25.13 -10.91
N ALA A 74 -2.78 25.60 -9.80
CA ALA A 74 -2.69 27.01 -9.43
C ALA A 74 -1.32 27.34 -8.82
N SER A 75 -0.96 28.61 -8.79
CA SER A 75 0.33 29.06 -8.24
C SER A 75 0.33 29.23 -6.72
N SER A 76 -0.82 29.35 -6.10
CA SER A 76 -0.97 29.58 -4.64
C SER A 76 -2.25 28.95 -4.09
N GLY A 77 -2.32 28.78 -2.78
CA GLY A 77 -3.46 28.20 -2.11
C GLY A 77 -3.56 26.69 -2.38
N LEU A 78 -4.69 26.25 -2.88
CA LEU A 78 -4.87 24.90 -3.43
C LEU A 78 -4.14 24.81 -4.77
N LYS A 79 -2.93 24.25 -4.77
CA LYS A 79 -2.01 24.27 -5.91
C LYS A 79 -2.37 23.26 -6.99
N ALA A 80 -2.92 22.12 -6.60
CA ALA A 80 -3.30 21.07 -7.52
C ALA A 80 -4.51 20.30 -6.99
N THR A 81 -5.33 19.79 -7.90
CA THR A 81 -6.35 18.80 -7.60
C THR A 81 -6.27 17.74 -8.68
N SER A 82 -6.25 16.47 -8.29
CA SER A 82 -6.32 15.35 -9.22
C SER A 82 -7.35 14.30 -8.78
N LEU A 83 -7.81 13.54 -9.77
CA LEU A 83 -8.58 12.31 -9.58
C LEU A 83 -7.73 11.15 -10.05
N ASN A 84 -7.46 10.21 -9.14
CA ASN A 84 -6.70 9.00 -9.43
C ASN A 84 -7.66 7.81 -9.38
N LEU A 85 -7.68 7.02 -10.45
CA LEU A 85 -8.49 5.81 -10.57
C LEU A 85 -7.55 4.64 -10.77
N GLY A 86 -7.62 3.64 -9.92
CA GLY A 86 -6.67 2.55 -10.00
C GLY A 86 -7.22 1.18 -9.59
N SER A 87 -6.42 0.19 -9.93
CA SER A 87 -6.60 -1.18 -9.49
C SER A 87 -5.25 -1.75 -9.07
N TRP A 88 -5.28 -2.48 -7.97
CA TRP A 88 -4.17 -3.30 -7.50
C TRP A 88 -4.63 -4.74 -7.39
N ASN A 89 -3.74 -5.68 -7.67
CA ASN A 89 -4.09 -7.09 -7.69
C ASN A 89 -2.99 -7.92 -7.02
N SER A 90 -3.36 -9.09 -6.50
CA SER A 90 -2.41 -10.07 -5.97
C SER A 90 -2.72 -11.47 -6.49
N LEU A 91 -1.73 -12.03 -7.19
CA LEU A 91 -1.77 -13.38 -7.73
C LEU A 91 -0.88 -14.25 -6.84
N HIS A 92 -1.48 -15.21 -6.15
CA HIS A 92 -0.81 -16.09 -5.21
C HIS A 92 -0.51 -17.43 -5.85
N THR A 93 0.76 -17.80 -5.91
CA THR A 93 1.21 -19.12 -6.40
C THR A 93 1.28 -20.16 -5.29
N GLY A 94 1.01 -19.75 -4.04
CA GLY A 94 1.03 -20.58 -2.85
C GLY A 94 -0.37 -21.01 -2.36
N ASN A 95 -0.47 -21.30 -1.07
CA ASN A 95 -1.66 -21.90 -0.46
C ASN A 95 -2.90 -21.00 -0.49
N ALA A 96 -2.74 -19.67 -0.41
CA ALA A 96 -3.86 -18.74 -0.49
C ALA A 96 -4.44 -18.66 -1.92
N GLY A 97 -3.63 -18.95 -2.95
CA GLY A 97 -4.09 -19.08 -4.34
C GLY A 97 -4.69 -20.44 -4.67
N LEU A 98 -4.27 -21.46 -3.94
CA LEU A 98 -4.72 -22.85 -4.11
C LEU A 98 -5.54 -23.24 -2.88
N ARG A 99 -6.85 -23.12 -2.91
CA ARG A 99 -7.67 -23.61 -1.79
C ARG A 99 -7.49 -25.11 -1.63
N SER A 100 -6.93 -25.51 -0.49
CA SER A 100 -6.88 -26.92 -0.10
C SER A 100 -8.31 -27.46 0.03
N SER A 101 -8.58 -28.56 -0.64
CA SER A 101 -9.84 -29.31 -0.53
C SER A 101 -10.15 -29.82 0.89
N SER A 102 -9.21 -29.68 1.82
CA SER A 102 -9.35 -30.09 3.22
C SER A 102 -10.25 -29.19 4.07
N SER A 103 -10.62 -28.01 3.60
CA SER A 103 -11.49 -27.09 4.36
C SER A 103 -12.99 -27.29 4.14
N GLY A 104 -13.41 -28.29 3.36
CA GLY A 104 -14.83 -28.62 3.16
C GLY A 104 -15.66 -27.59 2.40
N LEU A 105 -15.08 -26.45 2.03
CA LEU A 105 -15.70 -25.40 1.23
C LEU A 105 -15.29 -25.63 -0.23
N GLY A 106 -16.01 -26.54 -0.87
CA GLY A 106 -15.72 -27.08 -2.18
C GLY A 106 -15.41 -26.03 -3.26
N CYS A 107 -14.22 -26.00 -3.68
CA CYS A 107 -13.71 -25.95 -5.01
C CYS A 107 -12.19 -26.01 -4.94
N ALA A 108 -11.60 -27.09 -5.45
CA ALA A 108 -10.22 -27.10 -5.89
C ALA A 108 -10.15 -26.23 -7.17
N CYS A 109 -10.36 -24.92 -7.02
CA CYS A 109 -10.19 -24.00 -8.12
C CYS A 109 -8.78 -23.48 -8.00
N ASP A 110 -7.92 -23.77 -8.97
CA ASP A 110 -6.60 -23.20 -9.17
C ASP A 110 -6.72 -21.69 -9.49
N LYS A 111 -7.32 -20.95 -8.55
CA LYS A 111 -7.56 -19.53 -8.73
C LYS A 111 -6.43 -18.76 -8.07
N LEU A 112 -5.43 -18.45 -8.87
CA LEU A 112 -4.28 -17.64 -8.43
C LEU A 112 -4.67 -16.22 -8.00
N TRP A 113 -5.77 -15.71 -8.50
CA TRP A 113 -6.21 -14.33 -8.26
C TRP A 113 -6.86 -14.21 -6.88
N TYR A 114 -6.01 -13.97 -5.88
CA TYR A 114 -6.40 -13.88 -4.47
C TYR A 114 -7.14 -12.58 -4.16
N GLU A 115 -6.64 -11.45 -4.67
CA GLU A 115 -7.17 -10.13 -4.35
C GLU A 115 -7.17 -9.23 -5.58
N SER A 116 -8.21 -8.40 -5.66
CA SER A 116 -8.38 -7.36 -6.67
C SER A 116 -9.04 -6.15 -6.03
N ASP A 117 -8.31 -5.05 -5.96
CA ASP A 117 -8.75 -3.81 -5.37
C ASP A 117 -9.02 -2.78 -6.44
N PHE A 118 -10.12 -2.06 -6.26
CA PHE A 118 -10.46 -0.91 -7.05
C PHE A 118 -10.53 0.31 -6.14
N TYR A 119 -9.87 1.40 -6.54
CA TYR A 119 -9.87 2.61 -5.74
C TYR A 119 -10.03 3.86 -6.59
N ALA A 120 -10.55 4.90 -5.92
CA ALA A 120 -10.63 6.25 -6.44
C ALA A 120 -10.16 7.23 -5.38
N THR A 121 -9.24 8.12 -5.74
CA THR A 121 -8.66 9.13 -4.86
C THR A 121 -8.89 10.52 -5.41
N LEU A 122 -9.42 11.42 -4.58
CA LEU A 122 -9.33 12.85 -4.79
C LEU A 122 -8.12 13.38 -4.01
N ALA A 123 -7.15 13.95 -4.73
CA ALA A 123 -5.95 14.50 -4.13
C ALA A 123 -5.93 16.03 -4.23
N PHE A 124 -5.54 16.68 -3.12
CA PHE A 124 -5.49 18.12 -2.95
C PHE A 124 -4.08 18.54 -2.55
N GLY A 125 -3.35 19.15 -3.49
CA GLY A 125 -1.99 19.63 -3.29
C GLY A 125 -1.94 21.06 -2.79
N PHE A 126 -1.22 21.30 -1.72
CA PHE A 126 -0.94 22.61 -1.15
C PHE A 126 0.46 22.61 -0.52
N THR A 127 0.98 23.75 -0.08
CA THR A 127 2.25 23.79 0.65
C THR A 127 1.97 23.64 2.15
N PRO A 128 2.59 22.69 2.89
CA PRO A 128 3.73 21.86 2.48
C PRO A 128 3.39 20.43 2.04
N GLY A 129 2.15 20.10 1.62
CA GLY A 129 1.85 18.69 1.38
C GLY A 129 0.63 18.40 0.52
N VAL A 130 0.19 17.16 0.54
CA VAL A 130 -0.96 16.68 -0.21
C VAL A 130 -1.89 15.91 0.71
N LEU A 131 -3.19 16.22 0.63
CA LEU A 131 -4.27 15.45 1.23
C LEU A 131 -4.93 14.59 0.15
N GLY A 132 -4.93 13.28 0.34
CA GLY A 132 -5.70 12.32 -0.45
C GLY A 132 -6.91 11.82 0.32
N ILE A 133 -8.05 11.71 -0.36
CA ILE A 133 -9.25 11.05 0.15
C ILE A 133 -9.54 9.90 -0.81
N THR A 134 -9.41 8.67 -0.32
CA THR A 134 -9.50 7.46 -1.14
C THR A 134 -10.67 6.59 -0.68
N TYR A 135 -11.50 6.18 -1.61
CA TYR A 135 -12.38 5.04 -1.45
C TYR A 135 -11.72 3.81 -2.04
N THR A 136 -11.75 2.68 -1.32
CA THR A 136 -11.23 1.39 -1.79
C THR A 136 -12.27 0.29 -1.57
N ALA A 137 -12.44 -0.55 -2.59
CA ALA A 137 -13.16 -1.81 -2.50
C ALA A 137 -12.14 -2.94 -2.66
N TYR A 138 -11.87 -3.66 -1.57
CA TYR A 138 -11.05 -4.86 -1.53
C TYR A 138 -11.92 -6.06 -1.88
N THR A 139 -11.56 -6.81 -2.90
CA THR A 139 -12.33 -7.95 -3.37
C THR A 139 -11.46 -9.18 -3.56
N SER A 140 -12.02 -10.37 -3.33
CA SER A 140 -11.30 -11.62 -3.50
C SER A 140 -11.91 -12.48 -4.61
N PRO A 141 -11.33 -12.48 -5.83
CA PRO A 141 -11.84 -13.28 -6.95
C PRO A 141 -11.84 -14.78 -6.70
N ASN A 142 -10.93 -15.28 -5.86
CA ASN A 142 -10.91 -16.69 -5.45
C ASN A 142 -11.71 -16.98 -4.16
N ALA A 143 -12.45 -15.97 -3.66
CA ALA A 143 -13.20 -16.04 -2.40
C ALA A 143 -12.33 -16.41 -1.18
N GLY A 144 -11.08 -15.90 -1.14
CA GLY A 144 -10.16 -16.06 -0.01
C GLY A 144 -10.62 -15.30 1.22
N PHE A 145 -11.28 -14.16 1.02
CA PHE A 145 -11.90 -13.32 2.06
C PHE A 145 -13.20 -12.68 1.55
N ASN A 146 -13.99 -12.12 2.44
CA ASN A 146 -15.18 -11.33 2.10
C ASN A 146 -14.78 -9.91 1.69
N ASN A 147 -15.56 -9.29 0.81
CA ASN A 147 -15.25 -7.94 0.34
C ASN A 147 -15.22 -6.94 1.51
N VAL A 148 -14.19 -6.10 1.54
CA VAL A 148 -14.03 -5.02 2.50
C VAL A 148 -14.15 -3.70 1.76
N LYS A 149 -14.76 -2.68 2.38
CA LYS A 149 -14.87 -1.34 1.83
C LYS A 149 -14.32 -0.33 2.84
N GLU A 150 -13.57 0.62 2.35
CA GLU A 150 -12.86 1.58 3.20
C GLU A 150 -12.86 2.98 2.60
N VAL A 151 -12.91 3.99 3.46
CA VAL A 151 -12.53 5.36 3.14
C VAL A 151 -11.27 5.71 3.93
N MET A 152 -10.25 6.18 3.23
CA MET A 152 -8.96 6.54 3.76
C MET A 152 -8.66 8.03 3.53
N PHE A 153 -8.14 8.69 4.56
CA PHE A 153 -7.58 10.02 4.50
C PHE A 153 -6.07 9.90 4.69
N LYS A 154 -5.30 10.38 3.73
CA LYS A 154 -3.84 10.40 3.80
C LYS A 154 -3.35 11.84 3.64
N PHE A 155 -2.56 12.29 4.60
CA PHE A 155 -1.80 13.52 4.48
C PHE A 155 -0.31 13.19 4.46
N GLY A 156 0.39 13.65 3.42
CA GLY A 156 1.84 13.57 3.31
C GLY A 156 2.44 14.96 3.18
N ALA A 157 3.50 15.24 3.93
CA ALA A 157 4.18 16.52 3.90
C ALA A 157 5.55 16.43 3.21
N ASP A 158 5.91 17.49 2.47
CA ASP A 158 7.25 17.70 1.98
C ASP A 158 7.94 18.72 2.89
N ASP A 159 8.83 18.22 3.73
CA ASP A 159 9.64 19.00 4.68
C ASP A 159 11.03 19.34 4.14
N SER A 160 11.30 19.09 2.86
CA SER A 160 12.59 19.33 2.21
C SER A 160 12.99 20.82 2.19
N MET A 161 12.02 21.72 2.16
CA MET A 161 12.28 23.15 2.28
C MET A 161 12.87 23.54 3.65
N ALA A 162 12.51 22.82 4.71
CA ALA A 162 13.00 23.06 6.07
C ALA A 162 14.25 22.25 6.39
N LEU A 163 14.30 20.98 6.00
CA LEU A 163 15.33 20.02 6.41
C LEU A 163 16.34 19.70 5.29
N GLY A 164 16.11 20.16 4.06
CA GLY A 164 16.99 19.93 2.93
C GLY A 164 17.21 18.44 2.67
N LYS A 165 18.47 18.01 2.68
CA LYS A 165 18.84 16.60 2.46
C LYS A 165 18.47 15.66 3.62
N ALA A 166 18.09 16.21 4.77
CA ALA A 166 17.63 15.46 5.94
C ALA A 166 16.09 15.37 6.00
N ALA A 167 15.40 15.67 4.91
CA ALA A 167 13.94 15.58 4.83
C ALA A 167 13.45 14.20 5.20
N LEU A 168 12.40 14.16 6.00
CA LEU A 168 11.80 12.92 6.53
C LEU A 168 10.56 12.50 5.73
N HIS A 169 9.94 13.43 4.98
CA HIS A 169 8.70 13.20 4.24
C HIS A 169 7.63 12.49 5.09
N PRO A 170 7.19 13.10 6.21
CA PRO A 170 6.26 12.46 7.12
C PRO A 170 4.87 12.32 6.50
N TRP A 171 4.16 11.26 6.93
CA TRP A 171 2.75 11.09 6.58
C TRP A 171 1.93 10.57 7.75
N VAL A 172 0.62 10.80 7.63
CA VAL A 172 -0.41 10.21 8.47
C VAL A 172 -1.52 9.64 7.58
N ILE A 173 -2.02 8.47 7.95
CA ILE A 173 -3.19 7.84 7.35
C ILE A 173 -4.22 7.60 8.45
N ALA A 174 -5.49 7.95 8.17
CA ALA A 174 -6.64 7.49 8.94
C ALA A 174 -7.58 6.77 7.98
N ALA A 175 -7.91 5.51 8.26
CA ALA A 175 -8.75 4.69 7.42
C ALA A 175 -9.93 4.12 8.22
N PHE A 176 -11.09 4.07 7.59
CA PHE A 176 -12.35 3.72 8.20
C PHE A 176 -13.05 2.69 7.33
N GLU A 177 -13.17 1.48 7.83
CA GLU A 177 -14.00 0.45 7.22
C GLU A 177 -15.48 0.79 7.40
N PHE A 178 -16.29 0.40 6.46
CA PHE A 178 -17.74 0.56 6.53
C PHE A 178 -18.42 -0.65 5.86
N ASP A 179 -19.73 -0.77 6.07
CA ASP A 179 -20.48 -1.94 5.61
C ASP A 179 -19.92 -3.25 6.22
N ALA A 180 -19.46 -3.14 7.48
CA ALA A 180 -18.92 -4.26 8.22
C ALA A 180 -20.02 -5.17 8.74
N GLY A 181 -19.72 -6.45 8.78
CA GLY A 181 -20.57 -7.51 9.30
C GLY A 181 -20.22 -8.83 8.62
N ASN A 182 -20.35 -9.95 9.32
CA ASN A 182 -20.11 -11.28 8.78
C ASN A 182 -18.72 -11.48 8.12
N GLY A 183 -17.68 -10.88 8.68
CA GLY A 183 -16.31 -10.99 8.18
C GLY A 183 -15.97 -10.04 7.03
N HIS A 184 -16.68 -8.91 6.89
CA HIS A 184 -16.37 -7.84 5.94
C HIS A 184 -15.41 -6.80 6.53
N GLN A 185 -14.47 -7.23 7.38
CA GLN A 185 -13.40 -6.44 7.97
C GLN A 185 -12.03 -7.03 7.62
N ALA A 186 -10.99 -6.20 7.63
CA ALA A 186 -9.62 -6.63 7.27
C ALA A 186 -9.03 -7.66 8.24
N ASP A 187 -9.37 -7.58 9.53
CA ASP A 187 -8.91 -8.51 10.57
C ASP A 187 -9.82 -9.73 10.76
N GLY A 188 -10.97 -9.76 10.07
CA GLY A 188 -12.00 -10.80 10.27
C GLY A 188 -12.74 -10.68 11.60
N GLY A 189 -12.64 -9.54 12.27
CA GLY A 189 -13.26 -9.24 13.56
C GLY A 189 -14.78 -9.09 13.49
N SER A 190 -15.35 -8.44 14.51
CA SER A 190 -16.80 -8.32 14.67
C SER A 190 -17.36 -6.96 14.27
N LYS A 191 -16.51 -5.95 14.16
CA LYS A 191 -16.92 -4.55 13.93
C LYS A 191 -16.06 -3.88 12.86
N ALA A 192 -16.59 -2.78 12.31
CA ALA A 192 -15.86 -1.95 11.34
C ALA A 192 -14.62 -1.32 11.98
N GLY A 193 -13.47 -1.63 11.45
CA GLY A 193 -12.17 -1.18 11.94
C GLY A 193 -11.89 0.27 11.62
N LYS A 194 -11.12 0.93 12.51
CA LYS A 194 -10.60 2.28 12.33
C LYS A 194 -9.08 2.22 12.53
N TYR A 195 -8.37 2.47 11.46
CA TYR A 195 -6.92 2.36 11.38
C TYR A 195 -6.23 3.72 11.38
N LEU A 196 -5.08 3.79 12.03
CA LEU A 196 -4.16 4.93 11.99
C LEU A 196 -2.75 4.46 11.61
N GLU A 197 -2.11 5.13 10.66
CA GLU A 197 -0.70 4.91 10.35
C GLU A 197 0.07 6.23 10.43
N LEU A 198 1.22 6.18 11.08
CA LEU A 198 2.18 7.28 11.11
C LEU A 198 3.48 6.78 10.51
N GLY A 199 4.09 7.59 9.65
CA GLY A 199 5.33 7.18 9.02
C GLY A 199 6.21 8.34 8.56
N VAL A 200 7.46 7.99 8.25
CA VAL A 200 8.46 8.84 7.63
C VAL A 200 9.18 8.05 6.54
N SER A 201 9.67 8.74 5.50
CA SER A 201 10.43 8.13 4.41
C SER A 201 11.64 8.97 4.02
N PRO A 202 12.66 9.08 4.90
CA PRO A 202 13.91 9.70 4.49
C PRO A 202 14.54 8.92 3.34
N GLY A 203 15.28 9.62 2.49
CA GLY A 203 15.86 8.97 1.34
C GLY A 203 16.91 9.80 0.64
N TYR A 204 17.53 9.18 -0.35
CA TYR A 204 18.47 9.81 -1.25
C TYR A 204 18.01 9.61 -2.69
N SER A 205 18.04 10.67 -3.46
CA SER A 205 17.72 10.62 -4.89
C SER A 205 18.90 11.09 -5.72
N GLY A 206 19.39 10.22 -6.59
CA GLY A 206 20.46 10.51 -7.54
C GLY A 206 20.03 10.17 -8.97
N SER A 207 20.81 10.63 -9.95
CA SER A 207 20.49 10.42 -11.38
C SER A 207 20.56 8.97 -11.83
N LYS A 208 21.28 8.10 -11.10
CA LYS A 208 21.47 6.68 -11.45
C LYS A 208 20.66 5.74 -10.58
N ALA A 209 20.35 6.14 -9.36
CA ALA A 209 19.58 5.36 -8.41
C ALA A 209 19.03 6.26 -7.30
N SER A 210 17.95 5.84 -6.68
CA SER A 210 17.43 6.40 -5.44
C SER A 210 17.34 5.33 -4.37
N LEU A 211 17.37 5.76 -3.11
CA LEU A 211 17.19 4.92 -1.93
C LEU A 211 16.15 5.58 -1.03
N ALA A 212 15.13 4.84 -0.62
CA ALA A 212 14.19 5.25 0.41
C ALA A 212 14.31 4.34 1.63
N VAL A 213 14.14 4.90 2.83
CA VAL A 213 14.17 4.16 4.09
C VAL A 213 12.89 4.45 4.88
N PRO A 214 11.72 3.97 4.42
CA PRO A 214 10.47 4.18 5.11
C PRO A 214 10.44 3.45 6.46
N ALA A 215 9.93 4.16 7.47
CA ALA A 215 9.61 3.61 8.78
C ALA A 215 8.18 4.02 9.15
N LYS A 216 7.37 3.08 9.66
CA LYS A 216 5.97 3.34 9.97
C LYS A 216 5.46 2.49 11.13
N VAL A 217 4.38 2.96 11.75
CA VAL A 217 3.63 2.25 12.78
C VAL A 217 2.16 2.24 12.41
N GLY A 218 1.54 1.05 12.49
CA GLY A 218 0.11 0.83 12.30
C GLY A 218 -0.58 0.60 13.64
N LEU A 219 -1.67 1.33 13.87
CA LEU A 219 -2.41 1.37 15.12
C LEU A 219 -3.90 1.17 14.87
N SER A 220 -4.60 0.52 15.79
CA SER A 220 -6.07 0.58 15.88
C SER A 220 -6.47 1.80 16.68
N ILE A 221 -7.31 2.65 16.09
CA ILE A 221 -8.03 3.70 16.82
C ILE A 221 -9.47 3.29 17.15
N GLY A 222 -9.86 2.09 16.75
CA GLY A 222 -11.11 1.42 17.12
C GLY A 222 -11.35 0.17 16.29
N ASP A 223 -11.43 -0.98 16.93
CA ASP A 223 -11.86 -2.26 16.38
C ASP A 223 -11.15 -2.72 15.08
N TYR A 224 -9.89 -2.29 14.84
CA TYR A 224 -9.13 -2.66 13.63
C TYR A 224 -8.25 -3.89 13.81
N TYR A 225 -7.79 -4.15 15.02
CA TYR A 225 -6.98 -5.31 15.36
C TYR A 225 -7.67 -6.13 16.43
N GLU A 226 -8.88 -6.62 16.13
CA GLU A 226 -9.63 -7.50 17.02
C GLU A 226 -9.02 -8.92 17.03
N LEU A 227 -8.85 -9.48 18.19
CA LEU A 227 -8.50 -10.89 18.41
C LEU A 227 -9.57 -11.54 19.27
N ASN A 228 -10.08 -12.68 18.82
CA ASN A 228 -10.99 -13.46 19.65
C ASN A 228 -10.19 -14.19 20.75
N GLU A 229 -10.22 -13.66 21.95
CA GLU A 229 -9.59 -14.25 23.17
C GLU A 229 -10.54 -15.20 23.91
N GLY A 230 -11.81 -15.27 23.47
CA GLY A 230 -12.81 -16.17 24.02
C GLY A 230 -12.76 -17.58 23.42
N THR A 231 -13.86 -18.29 23.59
CA THR A 231 -14.04 -19.62 23.00
C THR A 231 -14.96 -19.55 21.77
N PRO A 232 -14.97 -20.54 20.87
CA PRO A 232 -15.92 -20.56 19.76
C PRO A 232 -17.39 -20.44 20.18
N ALA A 233 -17.75 -20.94 21.38
CA ALA A 233 -19.10 -20.87 21.92
C ALA A 233 -19.39 -19.52 22.62
N ARG A 234 -18.37 -18.79 23.02
CA ARG A 234 -18.45 -17.47 23.67
C ARG A 234 -17.29 -16.62 23.15
N PRO A 235 -17.40 -16.06 21.95
CA PRO A 235 -16.36 -15.19 21.39
C PRO A 235 -16.25 -13.92 22.22
N ASP A 236 -15.01 -13.49 22.46
CA ASP A 236 -14.65 -12.23 23.13
C ASP A 236 -13.60 -11.52 22.26
N PHE A 237 -14.04 -10.56 21.49
CA PHE A 237 -13.19 -9.82 20.57
C PHE A 237 -12.56 -8.62 21.28
N VAL A 238 -11.25 -8.68 21.47
CA VAL A 238 -10.43 -7.63 22.10
C VAL A 238 -9.65 -6.87 21.04
N ASP A 239 -9.84 -5.55 20.99
CA ASP A 239 -9.11 -4.66 20.07
C ASP A 239 -7.74 -4.28 20.64
N HIS A 240 -6.66 -4.79 20.06
CA HIS A 240 -5.29 -4.44 20.40
C HIS A 240 -4.82 -3.20 19.64
N LYS A 241 -4.36 -2.18 20.38
CA LYS A 241 -4.06 -0.87 19.80
C LYS A 241 -2.83 -0.85 18.89
N PHE A 242 -1.82 -1.67 19.17
CA PHE A 242 -0.61 -1.77 18.37
C PHE A 242 -0.71 -2.90 17.37
N GLY A 243 -0.73 -2.58 16.08
CA GLY A 243 -0.73 -3.56 15.01
C GLY A 243 0.68 -3.99 14.61
N TYR A 244 1.52 -3.05 14.19
CA TYR A 244 2.89 -3.35 13.77
C TYR A 244 3.75 -2.10 13.71
N PHE A 245 5.06 -2.32 13.74
CA PHE A 245 6.09 -1.39 13.31
C PHE A 245 6.79 -1.96 12.08
N SER A 246 7.13 -1.13 11.11
CA SER A 246 7.85 -1.51 9.91
C SER A 246 9.04 -0.58 9.66
N LEU A 247 10.13 -1.16 9.18
CA LEU A 247 11.29 -0.46 8.65
C LEU A 247 11.72 -1.13 7.35
N ALA A 248 11.86 -0.36 6.28
CA ALA A 248 12.29 -0.90 4.99
C ALA A 248 13.48 -0.14 4.40
N GLY A 249 14.16 -0.78 3.46
CA GLY A 249 15.13 -0.17 2.56
C GLY A 249 14.75 -0.51 1.12
N ILE A 250 14.57 0.51 0.26
CA ILE A 250 14.09 0.36 -1.10
C ILE A 250 15.03 1.10 -2.04
N ALA A 251 15.61 0.37 -2.98
CA ALA A 251 16.42 0.93 -4.04
C ALA A 251 15.63 0.97 -5.35
N THR A 252 15.71 2.08 -6.08
CA THR A 252 15.08 2.24 -7.41
C THR A 252 16.13 2.68 -8.41
N VAL A 253 16.15 2.03 -9.57
CA VAL A 253 17.08 2.33 -10.67
C VAL A 253 16.24 2.65 -11.91
N PRO A 254 16.38 3.86 -12.50
CA PRO A 254 15.71 4.17 -13.75
C PRO A 254 16.27 3.28 -14.87
N ILE A 255 15.37 2.65 -15.61
CA ILE A 255 15.71 1.93 -16.84
C ILE A 255 15.61 2.96 -17.95
N ARG A 256 16.69 3.14 -18.73
CA ARG A 256 16.63 4.05 -19.87
C ARG A 256 15.71 3.48 -20.93
N ALA A 257 14.47 3.92 -20.89
CA ALA A 257 13.56 3.73 -22.02
C ALA A 257 13.67 4.93 -22.94
N THR A 258 13.66 4.70 -24.24
CA THR A 258 13.54 5.81 -25.19
C THR A 258 12.12 6.34 -25.14
N SER A 259 11.92 7.65 -24.83
CA SER A 259 10.68 8.32 -25.21
C SER A 259 10.37 8.00 -26.69
N PRO A 260 9.15 7.59 -27.05
CA PRO A 260 7.85 7.90 -26.44
C PRO A 260 7.20 6.79 -25.60
N TYR A 261 7.93 5.82 -25.11
CA TYR A 261 7.35 4.64 -24.44
C TYR A 261 7.27 4.77 -22.91
N GLY A 262 7.29 6.00 -22.39
CA GLY A 262 7.20 6.25 -20.97
C GLY A 262 8.52 6.09 -20.21
N ALA A 263 8.47 6.32 -18.92
CA ALA A 263 9.57 6.23 -17.98
C ALA A 263 9.50 4.91 -17.21
N TRP A 264 10.54 4.12 -17.29
CA TRP A 264 10.59 2.79 -16.66
C TRP A 264 11.62 2.74 -15.54
N ASN A 265 11.33 2.01 -14.50
CA ASN A 265 12.26 1.76 -13.41
C ASN A 265 12.24 0.28 -13.00
N PHE A 266 13.36 -0.15 -12.42
CA PHE A 266 13.46 -1.37 -11.63
C PHE A 266 13.58 -0.95 -10.16
N HIS A 267 12.90 -1.64 -9.26
CA HIS A 267 13.03 -1.42 -7.83
C HIS A 267 13.10 -2.73 -7.08
N ALA A 268 13.77 -2.69 -5.93
CA ALA A 268 13.87 -3.82 -5.03
C ALA A 268 13.98 -3.33 -3.58
N GLY A 269 13.44 -4.11 -2.66
CA GLY A 269 13.40 -3.74 -1.25
C GLY A 269 13.41 -4.91 -0.29
N VAL A 270 13.78 -4.58 0.94
CA VAL A 270 13.66 -5.46 2.09
C VAL A 270 12.94 -4.69 3.18
N GLU A 271 11.92 -5.29 3.77
CA GLU A 271 11.13 -4.73 4.88
C GLU A 271 11.17 -5.69 6.07
N TYR A 272 11.40 -5.14 7.24
CA TYR A 272 11.25 -5.83 8.52
C TYR A 272 10.00 -5.32 9.22
N GLN A 273 9.17 -6.24 9.71
CA GLN A 273 8.02 -5.91 10.54
C GLN A 273 8.14 -6.53 11.93
N ARG A 274 7.86 -5.72 12.95
CA ARG A 274 7.58 -6.17 14.32
C ARG A 274 6.08 -6.11 14.54
N LEU A 275 5.47 -7.23 14.87
CA LEU A 275 4.03 -7.42 14.97
C LEU A 275 3.53 -7.25 16.41
N GLY A 276 2.33 -6.69 16.55
CA GLY A 276 1.56 -6.63 17.79
C GLY A 276 0.84 -7.94 18.10
N ASP A 277 0.02 -7.97 19.13
CA ASP A 277 -0.56 -9.21 19.60
C ASP A 277 -1.53 -9.85 18.58
N THR A 278 -2.45 -9.08 18.01
CA THR A 278 -3.37 -9.58 16.98
C THR A 278 -2.63 -9.98 15.71
N THR A 279 -1.78 -9.11 15.17
CA THR A 279 -1.06 -9.39 13.93
C THR A 279 -0.06 -10.54 14.08
N LYS A 280 0.55 -10.68 15.26
CA LYS A 280 1.36 -11.85 15.63
C LYS A 280 0.55 -13.13 15.65
N ALA A 281 -0.67 -13.10 16.21
CA ALA A 281 -1.55 -14.29 16.27
C ALA A 281 -1.92 -14.80 14.86
N PHE A 282 -2.03 -13.90 13.87
CA PHE A 282 -2.26 -14.26 12.46
C PHE A 282 -0.99 -14.66 11.70
N ASN A 283 0.20 -14.41 12.26
CA ASN A 283 1.49 -14.73 11.63
C ASN A 283 2.09 -15.99 12.27
N VAL A 284 1.53 -17.14 11.98
CA VAL A 284 1.99 -18.45 12.48
C VAL A 284 2.96 -19.10 11.51
N ASP A 285 3.93 -19.88 12.02
CA ASP A 285 4.78 -20.74 11.20
C ASP A 285 4.08 -22.04 10.79
N GLU A 286 4.82 -22.97 10.16
CA GLU A 286 4.32 -24.28 9.71
C GLU A 286 3.83 -25.15 10.87
N ASP A 287 4.37 -24.96 12.08
CA ASP A 287 3.98 -25.66 13.31
C ASP A 287 2.81 -24.98 14.03
N GLY A 288 2.26 -23.88 13.46
CA GLY A 288 1.18 -23.10 14.05
C GLY A 288 1.64 -22.17 15.19
N VAL A 289 2.96 -21.94 15.34
CA VAL A 289 3.50 -21.08 16.40
C VAL A 289 3.51 -19.61 15.96
N PRO A 290 2.88 -18.68 16.72
CA PRO A 290 2.86 -17.27 16.41
C PRO A 290 4.25 -16.62 16.40
N LYS A 291 4.61 -15.93 15.33
CA LYS A 291 5.89 -15.21 15.17
C LYS A 291 5.66 -13.70 15.18
N ALA A 292 6.40 -13.03 16.04
CA ALA A 292 6.29 -11.59 16.25
C ALA A 292 7.07 -10.75 15.21
N ASN A 293 7.80 -11.38 14.29
CA ASN A 293 8.64 -10.71 13.32
C ASN A 293 8.39 -11.28 11.92
N LYS A 294 8.49 -10.42 10.90
CA LYS A 294 8.43 -10.84 9.52
C LYS A 294 9.46 -10.07 8.69
N VAL A 295 10.08 -10.74 7.74
CA VAL A 295 10.95 -10.14 6.73
C VAL A 295 10.30 -10.34 5.36
N ILE A 296 10.14 -9.25 4.64
CA ILE A 296 9.54 -9.20 3.32
C ILE A 296 10.63 -8.77 2.34
N VAL A 297 10.76 -9.49 1.25
CA VAL A 297 11.65 -9.15 0.14
C VAL A 297 10.80 -8.95 -1.10
N SER A 298 11.00 -7.84 -1.78
CA SER A 298 10.28 -7.53 -3.01
C SER A 298 11.21 -7.01 -4.10
N ALA A 299 10.82 -7.22 -5.34
CA ALA A 299 11.41 -6.60 -6.52
C ALA A 299 10.34 -6.39 -7.58
N GLY A 300 10.48 -5.35 -8.39
CA GLY A 300 9.47 -5.04 -9.40
C GLY A 300 9.95 -4.12 -10.50
N ILE A 301 9.07 -3.91 -11.46
CA ILE A 301 9.23 -2.98 -12.57
C ILE A 301 8.05 -2.01 -12.53
N GLY A 302 8.36 -0.72 -12.57
CA GLY A 302 7.38 0.33 -12.68
C GLY A 302 7.49 1.11 -13.98
N PHE A 303 6.39 1.67 -14.43
CA PHE A 303 6.38 2.62 -15.55
C PHE A 303 5.44 3.80 -15.27
N THR A 304 5.74 4.93 -15.93
CA THR A 304 4.91 6.14 -15.94
C THR A 304 4.85 6.68 -17.37
N TYR A 305 3.65 7.00 -17.82
CA TYR A 305 3.40 7.54 -19.17
C TYR A 305 2.38 8.67 -19.14
#